data_f1f2f87ee529183bd137c720f369557e
#
_entry.id   f1f2f87ee529183bd137c720f369557e
#
_cell.length_a   1.000
_cell.length_b   1.000
_cell.length_c   1.000
_cell.angle_alpha   90.00
_cell.angle_beta   90.00
_cell.angle_gamma   90.00
#
_symmetry.space_group_name_H-M   'P 1'
#
loop_
_entity.id
_entity.type
_entity.pdbx_description
1 polymer ?
#
loop_
_entity_poly.entity_id
_entity_poly.type
_entity_poly.pdbx_seq_one_letter_code
_entity_poly.pdbx_strand_id
1 'polypeptide(L)'
;MKNTDFVAKAKEIYNTYDTEYKLGTFMNKTKNGKLLTDCSGFIKGILWGYPKKGKYQSNNVLDLNANTMIKMCKGVSTNFRNIGVGEVVWIKGHIGIYIGGGKVLESTSKWKHKLQITALGNKGSIKGLNTRYWTKHGKLPYISYEEVYVVKQGDTLSSIASKYKTTANRLAAINNIKNKNLIFKGQKLIIK
;
A
#
# COMPACT_ATOMS: atom_id res chain seq x y z
N MET A 1 -3.51 2.82 10.35
CA MET A 1 -3.83 1.56 9.63
C MET A 1 -2.52 0.90 9.22
N LYS A 2 -2.37 -0.42 9.35
CA LYS A 2 -1.19 -1.13 8.79
C LYS A 2 -1.26 -1.19 7.26
N ASN A 3 -0.11 -1.26 6.60
CA ASN A 3 -0.04 -1.41 5.15
C ASN A 3 -0.71 -2.69 4.63
N THR A 4 -0.65 -3.78 5.40
CA THR A 4 -1.34 -5.04 5.10
C THR A 4 -2.86 -4.87 5.11
N ASP A 5 -3.41 -4.18 6.12
CA ASP A 5 -4.84 -3.92 6.24
C ASP A 5 -5.33 -2.98 5.14
N PHE A 6 -4.51 -1.97 4.79
CA PHE A 6 -4.79 -1.05 3.70
C PHE A 6 -4.94 -1.80 2.37
N VAL A 7 -4.00 -2.70 2.07
CA VAL A 7 -4.04 -3.51 0.85
C VAL A 7 -5.17 -4.54 0.89
N ALA A 8 -5.42 -5.16 2.06
CA ALA A 8 -6.54 -6.08 2.22
C ALA A 8 -7.87 -5.38 1.94
N LYS A 9 -8.08 -4.18 2.49
CA LYS A 9 -9.27 -3.38 2.24
C LYS A 9 -9.41 -2.95 0.79
N ALA A 10 -8.32 -2.57 0.14
CA ALA A 10 -8.31 -2.24 -1.29
C ALA A 10 -8.76 -3.42 -2.15
N LYS A 11 -8.26 -4.62 -1.86
CA LYS A 11 -8.63 -5.86 -2.56
C LYS A 11 -10.08 -6.27 -2.26
N GLU A 12 -10.54 -6.13 -1.02
CA GLU A 12 -11.93 -6.38 -0.65
C GLU A 12 -12.89 -5.53 -1.49
N ILE A 13 -12.62 -4.22 -1.59
CA ILE A 13 -13.44 -3.30 -2.40
C ILE A 13 -13.43 -3.71 -3.88
N TYR A 14 -12.26 -4.03 -4.43
CA TYR A 14 -12.11 -4.48 -5.81
C TYR A 14 -12.91 -5.76 -6.10
N ASN A 15 -12.95 -6.71 -5.17
CA ASN A 15 -13.62 -8.00 -5.36
C ASN A 15 -15.13 -7.95 -5.06
N THR A 16 -15.58 -7.00 -4.23
CA THR A 16 -16.96 -6.98 -3.71
C THR A 16 -17.87 -6.04 -4.49
N TYR A 17 -17.33 -4.92 -4.98
CA TYR A 17 -18.16 -3.86 -5.55
C TYR A 17 -17.93 -3.71 -7.05
N ASP A 18 -19.03 -3.52 -7.80
CA ASP A 18 -18.93 -2.93 -9.12
C ASP A 18 -18.54 -1.46 -8.98
N THR A 19 -17.54 -1.05 -9.75
CA THR A 19 -16.94 0.28 -9.63
C THR A 19 -16.90 0.98 -10.97
N GLU A 20 -16.95 2.32 -10.92
CA GLU A 20 -16.80 3.15 -12.10
C GLU A 20 -15.87 4.32 -11.81
N TYR A 21 -14.99 4.65 -12.75
CA TYR A 21 -14.15 5.82 -12.64
C TYR A 21 -14.97 7.09 -12.88
N LYS A 22 -14.96 7.99 -11.91
CA LYS A 22 -15.53 9.33 -12.03
C LYS A 22 -14.65 10.33 -11.30
N LEU A 23 -14.13 11.31 -12.02
CA LEU A 23 -13.27 12.35 -11.46
C LEU A 23 -13.98 13.11 -10.34
N GLY A 24 -13.24 13.40 -9.26
CA GLY A 24 -13.75 14.14 -8.09
C GLY A 24 -14.63 13.29 -7.16
N THR A 25 -14.66 11.96 -7.31
CA THR A 25 -15.43 11.07 -6.42
C THR A 25 -14.53 10.18 -5.56
N PHE A 26 -15.03 9.82 -4.39
CA PHE A 26 -14.31 9.03 -3.38
C PHE A 26 -15.20 7.94 -2.78
N MET A 27 -15.53 6.93 -3.57
CA MET A 27 -16.41 5.82 -3.21
C MET A 27 -17.86 6.24 -2.95
N ASN A 28 -18.36 7.23 -3.69
CA ASN A 28 -19.76 7.61 -3.68
C ASN A 28 -20.60 6.47 -4.24
N LYS A 29 -21.61 6.05 -3.48
CA LYS A 29 -22.51 4.96 -3.91
C LYS A 29 -23.64 5.52 -4.77
N THR A 30 -23.83 4.96 -5.97
CA THR A 30 -24.99 5.27 -6.83
C THR A 30 -26.26 4.61 -6.29
N LYS A 31 -27.42 5.01 -6.81
CA LYS A 31 -28.71 4.35 -6.49
C LYS A 31 -28.68 2.85 -6.77
N ASN A 32 -27.95 2.43 -7.80
CA ASN A 32 -27.82 1.02 -8.20
C ASN A 32 -26.68 0.29 -7.46
N GLY A 33 -26.12 0.88 -6.41
CA GLY A 33 -25.10 0.24 -5.57
C GLY A 33 -23.66 0.28 -6.10
N LYS A 34 -23.42 0.80 -7.32
CA LYS A 34 -22.08 0.98 -7.89
C LYS A 34 -21.28 2.04 -7.13
N LEU A 35 -19.98 1.83 -6.95
CA LEU A 35 -19.08 2.80 -6.31
C LEU A 35 -18.37 3.64 -7.38
N LEU A 36 -18.54 4.97 -7.27
CA LEU A 36 -17.84 5.95 -8.10
C LEU A 36 -16.57 6.39 -7.38
N THR A 37 -15.42 6.31 -8.06
CA THR A 37 -14.14 6.73 -7.47
C THR A 37 -13.14 7.15 -8.53
N ASP A 38 -12.38 8.21 -8.28
CA ASP A 38 -11.16 8.51 -9.02
C ASP A 38 -9.93 7.86 -8.38
N CYS A 39 -8.74 8.10 -8.94
CA CYS A 39 -7.50 7.48 -8.49
C CYS A 39 -7.13 7.84 -7.04
N SER A 40 -7.19 9.10 -6.67
CA SER A 40 -6.94 9.58 -5.29
C SER A 40 -8.13 9.34 -4.38
N GLY A 41 -9.33 9.42 -4.91
CA GLY A 41 -10.58 9.14 -4.20
C GLY A 41 -10.69 7.69 -3.72
N PHE A 42 -10.16 6.73 -4.48
CA PHE A 42 -10.06 5.34 -4.05
C PHE A 42 -9.19 5.19 -2.80
N ILE A 43 -8.01 5.80 -2.80
CA ILE A 43 -7.09 5.77 -1.65
C ILE A 43 -7.70 6.47 -0.44
N LYS A 44 -8.24 7.67 -0.63
CA LYS A 44 -8.91 8.44 0.43
C LYS A 44 -10.11 7.69 1.00
N GLY A 45 -10.94 7.13 0.13
CA GLY A 45 -12.10 6.36 0.55
C GLY A 45 -11.75 5.22 1.49
N ILE A 46 -10.68 4.46 1.22
CA ILE A 46 -10.18 3.43 2.13
C ILE A 46 -9.76 4.03 3.48
N LEU A 47 -8.96 5.10 3.46
CA LEU A 47 -8.43 5.76 4.65
C LEU A 47 -9.54 6.40 5.50
N TRP A 48 -10.58 6.90 4.87
CA TRP A 48 -11.77 7.44 5.52
C TRP A 48 -12.75 6.36 6.01
N GLY A 49 -12.48 5.09 5.70
CA GLY A 49 -13.29 3.96 6.16
C GLY A 49 -14.51 3.64 5.32
N TYR A 50 -14.56 4.06 4.04
CA TYR A 50 -15.60 3.66 3.09
C TYR A 50 -15.36 2.24 2.53
N PRO A 51 -16.41 1.56 2.03
CA PRO A 51 -17.80 1.95 2.17
C PRO A 51 -18.37 1.49 3.52
N LYS A 52 -18.84 2.44 4.34
CA LYS A 52 -19.60 2.15 5.57
C LYS A 52 -20.99 2.74 5.44
N LYS A 53 -21.98 2.12 6.06
CA LYS A 53 -23.27 2.79 6.32
C LYS A 53 -23.00 3.95 7.28
N GLY A 54 -23.17 5.19 6.83
CA GLY A 54 -23.04 6.35 7.70
C GLY A 54 -22.37 7.56 7.04
N LYS A 55 -22.19 8.59 7.83
CA LYS A 55 -21.62 9.87 7.39
C LYS A 55 -20.11 9.72 7.11
N TYR A 56 -19.63 10.49 6.14
CA TYR A 56 -18.23 10.75 5.87
C TYR A 56 -17.43 11.04 7.14
N GLN A 57 -16.32 10.35 7.31
CA GLN A 57 -15.36 10.61 8.39
C GLN A 57 -13.97 10.75 7.78
N SER A 58 -13.36 11.93 7.96
CA SER A 58 -12.02 12.18 7.41
C SER A 58 -10.92 11.34 8.08
N ASN A 59 -11.14 10.86 9.31
CA ASN A 59 -10.13 10.19 10.12
C ASN A 59 -8.79 10.97 10.16
N ASN A 60 -8.83 12.30 10.15
CA ASN A 60 -7.68 13.19 10.03
C ASN A 60 -6.85 13.02 8.76
N VAL A 61 -7.40 12.37 7.74
CA VAL A 61 -6.77 12.23 6.43
C VAL A 61 -7.25 13.36 5.53
N LEU A 62 -6.32 14.16 5.03
CA LEU A 62 -6.60 15.31 4.18
C LEU A 62 -7.21 14.90 2.84
N ASP A 63 -8.10 15.73 2.32
CA ASP A 63 -8.64 15.57 0.96
C ASP A 63 -7.63 16.10 -0.08
N LEU A 64 -6.80 15.19 -0.59
CA LEU A 64 -5.69 15.49 -1.48
C LEU A 64 -5.88 14.84 -2.85
N ASN A 65 -5.45 15.54 -3.90
CA ASN A 65 -5.30 14.94 -5.22
C ASN A 65 -4.00 14.12 -5.33
N ALA A 66 -3.86 13.37 -6.43
CA ALA A 66 -2.72 12.48 -6.66
C ALA A 66 -1.36 13.18 -6.57
N ASN A 67 -1.24 14.40 -7.13
CA ASN A 67 0.02 15.14 -7.14
C ASN A 67 0.43 15.65 -5.76
N THR A 68 -0.52 16.06 -4.95
CA THR A 68 -0.28 16.50 -3.58
C THR A 68 -0.02 15.30 -2.66
N MET A 69 -0.74 14.20 -2.87
CA MET A 69 -0.61 12.99 -2.07
C MET A 69 0.82 12.40 -2.14
N ILE A 70 1.42 12.33 -3.33
CA ILE A 70 2.82 11.83 -3.46
C ILE A 70 3.83 12.76 -2.78
N LYS A 71 3.60 14.09 -2.77
CA LYS A 71 4.47 15.05 -2.08
C LYS A 71 4.50 14.86 -0.56
N MET A 72 3.42 14.37 0.03
CA MET A 72 3.32 14.08 1.45
C MET A 72 3.93 12.73 1.85
N CYS A 73 4.22 11.86 0.88
CA CYS A 73 4.79 10.54 1.16
C CYS A 73 6.19 10.63 1.75
N LYS A 74 6.51 9.71 2.67
CA LYS A 74 7.86 9.48 3.16
C LYS A 74 8.59 8.49 2.27
N GLY A 75 9.93 8.62 2.19
CA GLY A 75 10.77 7.69 1.41
C GLY A 75 10.42 7.65 -0.07
N VAL A 76 10.05 8.79 -0.66
CA VAL A 76 9.75 8.89 -2.10
C VAL A 76 10.98 8.48 -2.91
N SER A 77 10.79 7.56 -3.86
CA SER A 77 11.86 7.02 -4.69
C SER A 77 11.41 6.80 -6.14
N THR A 78 12.37 6.85 -7.05
CA THR A 78 12.22 6.44 -8.46
C THR A 78 12.73 5.02 -8.70
N ASN A 79 13.36 4.39 -7.69
CA ASN A 79 13.89 3.04 -7.76
C ASN A 79 12.88 2.02 -7.23
N PHE A 80 12.19 1.33 -8.12
CA PHE A 80 11.12 0.37 -7.80
C PHE A 80 11.61 -1.01 -7.34
N ARG A 81 12.93 -1.26 -7.25
CA ARG A 81 13.45 -2.59 -6.81
C ARG A 81 12.94 -2.96 -5.42
N ASN A 82 12.92 -1.99 -4.50
CA ASN A 82 12.58 -2.18 -3.08
C ASN A 82 11.21 -1.61 -2.70
N ILE A 83 10.31 -1.43 -3.64
CA ILE A 83 8.96 -0.95 -3.33
C ILE A 83 8.26 -1.90 -2.37
N GLY A 84 7.71 -1.37 -1.28
CA GLY A 84 6.98 -2.10 -0.26
C GLY A 84 5.49 -2.21 -0.56
N VAL A 85 4.88 -3.32 -0.13
CA VAL A 85 3.43 -3.52 -0.26
C VAL A 85 2.69 -2.42 0.50
N GLY A 86 1.66 -1.85 -0.13
CA GLY A 86 0.89 -0.73 0.41
C GLY A 86 1.47 0.65 0.12
N GLU A 87 2.67 0.75 -0.47
CA GLU A 87 3.15 2.03 -0.98
C GLU A 87 2.30 2.49 -2.17
N VAL A 88 2.14 3.79 -2.30
CA VAL A 88 1.51 4.36 -3.48
C VAL A 88 2.51 4.51 -4.61
N VAL A 89 2.05 4.32 -5.83
CA VAL A 89 2.78 4.57 -7.07
C VAL A 89 2.15 5.75 -7.80
N TRP A 90 2.97 6.60 -8.43
CA TRP A 90 2.53 7.87 -8.99
C TRP A 90 3.15 8.16 -10.35
N ILE A 91 2.33 8.74 -11.23
CA ILE A 91 2.71 9.51 -12.41
C ILE A 91 1.96 10.85 -12.35
N LYS A 92 2.34 11.83 -13.15
CA LYS A 92 1.68 13.14 -13.19
C LYS A 92 0.16 12.98 -13.36
N GLY A 93 -0.58 13.44 -12.37
CA GLY A 93 -2.06 13.41 -12.36
C GLY A 93 -2.69 12.07 -12.00
N HIS A 94 -1.91 11.02 -11.67
CA HIS A 94 -2.47 9.72 -11.38
C HIS A 94 -1.73 8.97 -10.27
N ILE A 95 -2.43 8.12 -9.51
CA ILE A 95 -1.91 7.39 -8.36
C ILE A 95 -2.58 6.02 -8.23
N GLY A 96 -1.83 5.02 -7.74
CA GLY A 96 -2.32 3.67 -7.47
C GLY A 96 -1.68 3.10 -6.21
N ILE A 97 -2.10 1.91 -5.81
CA ILE A 97 -1.60 1.17 -4.63
C ILE A 97 -0.81 -0.05 -5.10
N TYR A 98 0.46 -0.16 -4.72
CA TYR A 98 1.23 -1.37 -4.94
C TYR A 98 0.75 -2.49 -4.02
N ILE A 99 0.22 -3.56 -4.57
CA ILE A 99 -0.40 -4.67 -3.84
C ILE A 99 0.48 -5.92 -3.75
N GLY A 100 1.77 -5.80 -4.13
CA GLY A 100 2.73 -6.91 -4.16
C GLY A 100 2.73 -7.68 -5.48
N GLY A 101 3.73 -8.57 -5.65
CA GLY A 101 3.83 -9.43 -6.84
C GLY A 101 3.91 -8.67 -8.17
N GLY A 102 4.49 -7.47 -8.21
CA GLY A 102 4.55 -6.65 -9.42
C GLY A 102 3.20 -6.06 -9.86
N LYS A 103 2.20 -6.01 -8.97
CA LYS A 103 0.82 -5.58 -9.29
C LYS A 103 0.46 -4.28 -8.60
N VAL A 104 -0.32 -3.47 -9.30
CA VAL A 104 -0.89 -2.21 -8.79
C VAL A 104 -2.41 -2.29 -8.89
N LEU A 105 -3.11 -1.87 -7.85
CA LEU A 105 -4.56 -1.64 -7.87
C LEU A 105 -4.81 -0.14 -8.00
N GLU A 106 -5.51 0.25 -9.05
CA GLU A 106 -5.75 1.64 -9.41
C GLU A 106 -7.19 1.88 -9.88
N SER A 107 -7.76 3.04 -9.57
CA SER A 107 -8.99 3.51 -10.20
C SER A 107 -8.61 4.38 -11.39
N THR A 108 -8.99 3.99 -12.60
CA THR A 108 -8.54 4.66 -13.81
C THR A 108 -9.59 4.65 -14.92
N SER A 109 -9.62 5.70 -15.71
CA SER A 109 -10.40 5.78 -16.94
C SER A 109 -9.71 5.10 -18.13
N LYS A 110 -8.42 4.81 -18.01
CA LYS A 110 -7.67 4.08 -19.03
C LYS A 110 -8.10 2.61 -19.00
N TRP A 111 -8.27 2.00 -20.17
CA TRP A 111 -8.74 0.63 -20.39
C TRP A 111 -10.20 0.40 -19.95
N LYS A 112 -10.47 -0.13 -18.76
CA LYS A 112 -11.82 -0.54 -18.33
C LYS A 112 -12.65 0.50 -17.57
N HIS A 113 -12.19 1.73 -17.45
CA HIS A 113 -12.93 2.83 -16.79
C HIS A 113 -13.44 2.53 -15.37
N LYS A 114 -12.65 1.80 -14.56
CA LYS A 114 -12.99 1.36 -13.20
C LYS A 114 -11.76 0.99 -12.38
N LEU A 115 -11.95 0.43 -11.18
CA LEU A 115 -10.88 -0.24 -10.44
C LEU A 115 -10.30 -1.39 -11.27
N GLN A 116 -8.97 -1.43 -11.36
CA GLN A 116 -8.25 -2.43 -12.15
C GLN A 116 -6.96 -2.83 -11.45
N ILE A 117 -6.58 -4.11 -11.64
CA ILE A 117 -5.23 -4.55 -11.33
C ILE A 117 -4.41 -4.45 -12.62
N THR A 118 -3.27 -3.76 -12.53
CA THR A 118 -2.32 -3.56 -13.63
C THR A 118 -0.95 -4.08 -13.23
N ALA A 119 -0.10 -4.39 -14.22
CA ALA A 119 1.29 -4.71 -13.98
C ALA A 119 2.09 -3.43 -13.69
N LEU A 120 2.93 -3.46 -12.66
CA LEU A 120 3.94 -2.46 -12.38
C LEU A 120 5.07 -2.60 -13.41
N GLY A 121 5.00 -1.84 -14.50
CA GLY A 121 5.92 -1.96 -15.64
C GLY A 121 7.40 -1.78 -15.26
N ASN A 122 7.67 -1.02 -14.20
CA ASN A 122 9.01 -0.86 -13.61
C ASN A 122 9.60 -2.18 -13.05
N LYS A 123 8.78 -3.22 -12.89
CA LYS A 123 9.17 -4.59 -12.47
C LYS A 123 8.89 -5.63 -13.54
N GLY A 124 8.44 -5.22 -14.71
CA GLY A 124 8.10 -6.09 -15.83
C GLY A 124 6.60 -6.19 -16.11
N SER A 125 6.26 -6.82 -17.22
CA SER A 125 4.88 -7.11 -17.59
C SER A 125 4.39 -8.40 -16.93
N ILE A 126 3.06 -8.53 -16.82
CA ILE A 126 2.40 -9.74 -16.33
C ILE A 126 1.37 -10.15 -17.36
N LYS A 127 1.42 -11.42 -17.82
CA LYS A 127 0.48 -11.95 -18.81
C LYS A 127 -0.98 -11.72 -18.36
N GLY A 128 -1.79 -11.18 -19.23
CA GLY A 128 -3.21 -10.90 -18.95
C GLY A 128 -3.49 -9.59 -18.21
N LEU A 129 -2.47 -8.82 -17.84
CA LEU A 129 -2.63 -7.52 -17.23
C LEU A 129 -2.14 -6.39 -18.13
N ASN A 130 -2.86 -5.28 -18.15
CA ASN A 130 -2.35 -4.03 -18.72
C ASN A 130 -1.13 -3.55 -17.93
N THR A 131 -0.13 -3.01 -18.62
CA THR A 131 1.12 -2.57 -18.01
C THR A 131 1.17 -1.05 -17.93
N ARG A 132 1.49 -0.51 -16.73
CA ARG A 132 1.74 0.91 -16.52
C ARG A 132 3.13 1.12 -15.92
N TYR A 133 3.88 2.06 -16.49
CA TYR A 133 5.13 2.55 -15.92
C TYR A 133 4.83 3.74 -15.02
N TRP A 134 5.45 3.75 -13.87
CA TRP A 134 5.26 4.77 -12.85
C TRP A 134 6.54 5.58 -12.65
N THR A 135 6.43 6.83 -12.26
CA THR A 135 7.59 7.73 -12.10
C THR A 135 8.16 7.68 -10.69
N LYS A 136 7.29 7.56 -9.69
CA LYS A 136 7.67 7.57 -8.26
C LYS A 136 6.79 6.60 -7.48
N HIS A 137 7.31 6.19 -6.32
CA HIS A 137 6.54 5.53 -5.28
C HIS A 137 6.87 6.14 -3.92
N GLY A 138 6.04 5.89 -2.89
CA GLY A 138 6.29 6.40 -1.54
C GLY A 138 5.28 5.89 -0.52
N LYS A 139 5.62 6.10 0.75
CA LYS A 139 4.87 5.67 1.93
C LYS A 139 3.94 6.78 2.40
N LEU A 140 2.62 6.54 2.34
CA LEU A 140 1.64 7.50 2.86
C LEU A 140 1.82 7.71 4.37
N PRO A 141 1.72 8.94 4.90
CA PRO A 141 1.92 9.23 6.31
C PRO A 141 0.85 8.61 7.23
N TYR A 142 -0.30 8.24 6.67
CA TYR A 142 -1.44 7.65 7.38
C TYR A 142 -1.35 6.13 7.53
N ILE A 143 -0.33 5.50 6.91
CA ILE A 143 -0.12 4.06 6.87
C ILE A 143 1.12 3.71 7.69
N SER A 144 1.00 2.72 8.57
CA SER A 144 2.12 2.11 9.28
C SER A 144 2.68 0.98 8.40
N TYR A 145 3.92 1.13 7.97
CA TYR A 145 4.62 0.14 7.16
C TYR A 145 5.50 -0.73 8.04
N GLU A 146 5.32 -2.03 7.94
CA GLU A 146 6.21 -2.97 8.60
C GLU A 146 7.59 -2.90 7.94
N GLU A 147 8.62 -2.66 8.72
CA GLU A 147 10.00 -2.72 8.30
C GLU A 147 10.52 -4.13 8.55
N VAL A 148 10.93 -4.83 7.49
CA VAL A 148 11.40 -6.22 7.55
C VAL A 148 12.90 -6.27 7.33
N TYR A 149 13.60 -6.97 8.22
CA TYR A 149 15.01 -7.32 8.08
C TYR A 149 15.17 -8.79 7.71
N VAL A 150 16.07 -9.08 6.78
CA VAL A 150 16.45 -10.47 6.44
C VAL A 150 17.73 -10.79 7.18
N VAL A 151 17.69 -11.79 8.07
CA VAL A 151 18.82 -12.23 8.90
C VAL A 151 19.97 -12.70 8.01
N LYS A 152 21.15 -12.15 8.27
CA LYS A 152 22.40 -12.53 7.59
C LYS A 152 23.19 -13.50 8.45
N GLN A 153 24.20 -14.13 7.84
CA GLN A 153 25.13 -14.99 8.60
C GLN A 153 25.89 -14.16 9.65
N GLY A 154 25.97 -14.65 10.88
CA GLY A 154 26.60 -13.96 11.99
C GLY A 154 25.71 -12.98 12.75
N ASP A 155 24.46 -12.74 12.27
CA ASP A 155 23.52 -11.91 13.01
C ASP A 155 23.05 -12.61 14.29
N THR A 156 22.85 -11.80 15.32
CA THR A 156 22.14 -12.15 16.54
C THR A 156 20.91 -11.24 16.70
N LEU A 157 19.90 -11.69 17.42
CA LEU A 157 18.72 -10.86 17.67
C LEU A 157 19.09 -9.57 18.39
N SER A 158 20.13 -9.61 19.26
CA SER A 158 20.64 -8.43 19.97
C SER A 158 21.37 -7.45 19.06
N SER A 159 22.20 -7.94 18.12
CA SER A 159 22.90 -7.08 17.16
C SER A 159 21.91 -6.37 16.22
N ILE A 160 20.89 -7.10 15.76
CA ILE A 160 19.82 -6.56 14.94
C ILE A 160 19.01 -5.52 15.73
N ALA A 161 18.67 -5.82 17.00
CA ALA A 161 17.93 -4.89 17.86
C ALA A 161 18.70 -3.58 18.07
N SER A 162 20.00 -3.63 18.36
CA SER A 162 20.86 -2.46 18.49
C SER A 162 20.88 -1.63 17.20
N LYS A 163 21.07 -2.25 16.05
CA LYS A 163 21.05 -1.60 14.74
C LYS A 163 19.77 -0.81 14.47
N TYR A 164 18.63 -1.31 14.92
CA TYR A 164 17.33 -0.70 14.71
C TYR A 164 16.79 0.08 15.90
N LYS A 165 17.65 0.38 16.89
CA LYS A 165 17.31 1.15 18.11
C LYS A 165 16.09 0.59 18.84
N THR A 166 16.07 -0.73 19.02
CA THR A 166 15.03 -1.48 19.74
C THR A 166 15.67 -2.50 20.70
N THR A 167 14.89 -3.39 21.31
CA THR A 167 15.39 -4.42 22.21
C THR A 167 15.19 -5.82 21.61
N ALA A 168 16.07 -6.78 21.97
CA ALA A 168 15.93 -8.17 21.56
C ALA A 168 14.59 -8.76 22.06
N ASN A 169 14.13 -8.36 23.24
CA ASN A 169 12.82 -8.77 23.77
C ASN A 169 11.67 -8.32 22.88
N ARG A 170 11.70 -7.06 22.45
CA ARG A 170 10.67 -6.51 21.54
C ARG A 170 10.69 -7.20 20.18
N LEU A 171 11.89 -7.41 19.59
CA LEU A 171 12.01 -8.14 18.33
C LEU A 171 11.51 -9.58 18.47
N ALA A 172 11.84 -10.27 19.56
CA ALA A 172 11.33 -11.61 19.82
C ALA A 172 9.80 -11.64 19.90
N ALA A 173 9.21 -10.71 20.65
CA ALA A 173 7.77 -10.63 20.85
C ALA A 173 7.01 -10.39 19.53
N ILE A 174 7.41 -9.38 18.74
CA ILE A 174 6.70 -9.03 17.49
C ILE A 174 6.87 -10.07 16.38
N ASN A 175 7.91 -10.95 16.49
CA ASN A 175 8.19 -12.03 15.55
C ASN A 175 7.82 -13.41 16.08
N ASN A 176 7.18 -13.51 17.25
CA ASN A 176 6.82 -14.78 17.92
C ASN A 176 8.01 -15.72 18.13
N ILE A 177 9.22 -15.17 18.39
CA ILE A 177 10.45 -15.94 18.62
C ILE A 177 10.48 -16.36 20.09
N LYS A 178 10.32 -17.67 20.35
CA LYS A 178 10.37 -18.24 21.71
C LYS A 178 11.79 -18.28 22.25
N ASN A 179 12.76 -18.69 21.44
CA ASN A 179 14.19 -18.76 21.81
C ASN A 179 14.96 -17.64 21.11
N LYS A 180 15.36 -16.60 21.87
CA LYS A 180 16.07 -15.42 21.36
C LYS A 180 17.46 -15.73 20.77
N ASN A 181 18.04 -16.86 21.14
CA ASN A 181 19.34 -17.31 20.66
C ASN A 181 19.25 -18.12 19.34
N LEU A 182 18.03 -18.35 18.84
CA LEU A 182 17.79 -19.18 17.67
C LEU A 182 17.10 -18.37 16.57
N ILE A 183 17.89 -17.79 15.69
CA ILE A 183 17.47 -17.17 14.45
C ILE A 183 18.30 -17.72 13.30
N PHE A 184 17.73 -17.79 12.10
CA PHE A 184 18.34 -18.45 10.96
C PHE A 184 18.65 -17.45 9.84
N LYS A 185 19.77 -17.66 9.13
CA LYS A 185 20.08 -16.92 7.90
C LYS A 185 18.91 -16.99 6.92
N GLY A 186 18.49 -15.86 6.38
CA GLY A 186 17.34 -15.75 5.48
C GLY A 186 15.99 -15.58 6.19
N GLN A 187 15.92 -15.75 7.52
CA GLN A 187 14.71 -15.47 8.29
C GLN A 187 14.32 -14.00 8.16
N LYS A 188 13.03 -13.75 7.93
CA LYS A 188 12.49 -12.39 7.87
C LYS A 188 11.99 -11.97 9.24
N LEU A 189 12.52 -10.87 9.76
CA LEU A 189 12.11 -10.29 11.04
C LEU A 189 11.41 -8.95 10.80
N ILE A 190 10.23 -8.79 11.38
CA ILE A 190 9.56 -7.48 11.49
C ILE A 190 10.38 -6.66 12.50
N ILE A 191 10.78 -5.45 12.10
CA ILE A 191 11.61 -4.57 12.94
C ILE A 191 10.77 -3.46 13.59
N LYS A 192 9.72 -3.03 12.90
CA LYS A 192 8.81 -1.94 13.33
C LYS A 192 7.38 -2.24 12.98
#